data_4bf6e59573dca2be6aeb9a377ce84d7f
#
_entry.id   4bf6e59573dca2be6aeb9a377ce84d7f
#
_cell.length_a   1.000
_cell.length_b   1.000
_cell.length_c   1.000
_cell.angle_alpha   90.00
_cell.angle_beta   90.00
_cell.angle_gamma   90.00
#
_symmetry.space_group_name_H-M   'P 1'
#
loop_
_entity.id
_entity.type
_entity.pdbx_description
1 polymer ?
#
loop_
_entity_poly.entity_id
_entity_poly.type
_entity_poly.pdbx_seq_one_letter_code
_entity_poly.pdbx_strand_id
1 'polypeptide(L)'
;MSRPTVRSLSAELSTCWRELGSILASRRLQASLHPELGSKLTPTKLRALDLLAAHGGLRIGELADRVGVDDTTATRMVDRLEELGLARRGAVEGDRRAIGVQLTEEGEELVSGVLAQRQQFFVDVLATLDPDERVQLVRLTEKATLALHTRSAELVAR
;
A
#
# COMPACT_ATOMS: atom_id res chain seq x y z
N MET A 1 24.24 -28.59 16.22
CA MET A 1 23.72 -27.87 15.02
C MET A 1 24.18 -26.43 15.12
N SER A 2 24.97 -25.97 14.15
CA SER A 2 25.45 -24.55 14.12
C SER A 2 24.28 -23.60 13.86
N ARG A 3 24.24 -22.48 14.60
CA ARG A 3 23.21 -21.44 14.34
C ARG A 3 23.42 -20.84 12.94
N PRO A 4 22.36 -20.62 12.16
CA PRO A 4 22.48 -20.03 10.83
C PRO A 4 23.06 -18.63 10.91
N THR A 5 23.91 -18.29 9.95
CA THR A 5 24.56 -16.96 9.86
C THR A 5 23.59 -15.92 9.28
N VAL A 6 23.83 -14.64 9.56
CA VAL A 6 23.05 -13.55 8.95
C VAL A 6 23.05 -13.66 7.41
N ARG A 7 24.17 -14.07 6.81
CA ARG A 7 24.30 -14.22 5.36
C ARG A 7 23.44 -15.35 4.80
N SER A 8 23.35 -16.53 5.48
CA SER A 8 22.46 -17.62 5.03
C SER A 8 20.99 -17.21 5.17
N LEU A 9 20.63 -16.62 6.30
CA LEU A 9 19.26 -16.12 6.53
C LEU A 9 18.86 -15.00 5.57
N SER A 10 19.80 -14.17 5.10
CA SER A 10 19.47 -13.12 4.13
C SER A 10 19.05 -13.67 2.77
N ALA A 11 19.63 -14.77 2.33
CA ALA A 11 19.23 -15.43 1.07
C ALA A 11 17.83 -16.05 1.18
N GLU A 12 17.55 -16.73 2.28
CA GLU A 12 16.23 -17.30 2.56
C GLU A 12 15.17 -16.20 2.66
N LEU A 13 15.45 -15.12 3.42
CA LEU A 13 14.56 -13.97 3.55
C LEU A 13 14.27 -13.33 2.18
N SER A 14 15.29 -13.14 1.33
CA SER A 14 15.12 -12.56 -0.01
C SER A 14 14.21 -13.42 -0.89
N THR A 15 14.28 -14.73 -0.76
CA THR A 15 13.41 -15.66 -1.49
C THR A 15 11.97 -15.54 -1.00
N CYS A 16 11.74 -15.65 0.32
CA CYS A 16 10.40 -15.50 0.93
C CYS A 16 9.78 -14.14 0.57
N TRP A 17 10.58 -13.06 0.63
CA TRP A 17 10.09 -11.72 0.32
C TRP A 17 9.64 -11.56 -1.14
N ARG A 18 10.39 -12.14 -2.07
CA ARG A 18 10.04 -12.16 -3.49
C ARG A 18 8.75 -12.95 -3.73
N GLU A 19 8.60 -14.10 -3.09
CA GLU A 19 7.38 -14.93 -3.19
C GLU A 19 6.18 -14.22 -2.61
N LEU A 20 6.28 -13.67 -1.39
CA LEU A 20 5.23 -12.86 -0.76
C LEU A 20 4.83 -11.69 -1.65
N GLY A 21 5.79 -10.94 -2.16
CA GLY A 21 5.54 -9.82 -3.07
C GLY A 21 4.81 -10.25 -4.33
N SER A 22 5.21 -11.38 -4.92
CA SER A 22 4.57 -11.95 -6.11
C SER A 22 3.12 -12.37 -5.84
N ILE A 23 2.87 -13.03 -4.69
CA ILE A 23 1.52 -13.45 -4.31
C ILE A 23 0.62 -12.25 -4.07
N LEU A 24 1.09 -11.28 -3.25
CA LEU A 24 0.32 -10.09 -2.90
C LEU A 24 0.05 -9.18 -4.11
N ALA A 25 0.97 -9.13 -5.08
CA ALA A 25 0.81 -8.37 -6.32
C ALA A 25 0.05 -9.15 -7.41
N SER A 26 -0.29 -10.41 -7.19
CA SER A 26 -0.92 -11.23 -8.23
C SER A 26 -2.31 -10.71 -8.59
N ARG A 27 -2.59 -10.62 -9.89
CA ARG A 27 -3.92 -10.21 -10.38
C ARG A 27 -5.05 -11.10 -9.88
N ARG A 28 -4.76 -12.40 -9.68
CA ARG A 28 -5.75 -13.37 -9.16
C ARG A 28 -6.15 -13.03 -7.73
N LEU A 29 -5.18 -12.80 -6.85
CA LEU A 29 -5.47 -12.43 -5.46
C LEU A 29 -6.20 -11.09 -5.40
N GLN A 30 -5.72 -10.08 -6.15
CA GLN A 30 -6.37 -8.77 -6.20
C GLN A 30 -7.83 -8.86 -6.72
N ALA A 31 -8.08 -9.66 -7.76
CA ALA A 31 -9.43 -9.88 -8.27
C ALA A 31 -10.32 -10.67 -7.29
N SER A 32 -9.76 -11.57 -6.51
CA SER A 32 -10.50 -12.31 -5.48
C SER A 32 -10.83 -11.46 -4.25
N LEU A 33 -9.88 -10.58 -3.86
CA LEU A 33 -10.11 -9.65 -2.74
C LEU A 33 -11.04 -8.50 -3.11
N HIS A 34 -11.13 -8.14 -4.40
CA HIS A 34 -11.84 -6.96 -4.85
C HIS A 34 -12.59 -7.23 -6.17
N PRO A 35 -13.55 -8.17 -6.19
CA PRO A 35 -14.27 -8.55 -7.41
C PRO A 35 -15.04 -7.37 -8.04
N GLU A 36 -15.49 -6.43 -7.21
CA GLU A 36 -16.22 -5.22 -7.62
C GLU A 36 -15.36 -4.19 -8.35
N LEU A 37 -14.04 -4.20 -8.13
CA LEU A 37 -13.13 -3.19 -8.70
C LEU A 37 -12.80 -3.47 -10.18
N GLY A 38 -12.91 -4.73 -10.59
CA GLY A 38 -12.64 -5.15 -11.97
C GLY A 38 -11.24 -4.71 -12.45
N SER A 39 -11.10 -4.54 -13.78
CA SER A 39 -9.85 -4.06 -14.40
C SER A 39 -9.65 -2.53 -14.30
N LYS A 40 -10.58 -1.80 -13.70
CA LYS A 40 -10.58 -0.32 -13.66
C LYS A 40 -9.56 0.24 -12.67
N LEU A 41 -9.28 -0.47 -11.56
CA LEU A 41 -8.36 -0.06 -10.52
C LEU A 41 -7.10 -0.93 -10.52
N THR A 42 -5.98 -0.33 -10.88
CA THR A 42 -4.66 -0.97 -10.78
C THR A 42 -4.16 -0.91 -9.32
N PRO A 43 -3.19 -1.76 -8.92
CA PRO A 43 -2.56 -1.67 -7.60
C PRO A 43 -2.03 -0.28 -7.26
N THR A 44 -1.50 0.44 -8.26
CA THR A 44 -1.01 1.82 -8.10
C THR A 44 -2.14 2.79 -7.74
N LYS A 45 -3.31 2.67 -8.38
CA LYS A 45 -4.48 3.49 -8.06
C LYS A 45 -5.05 3.18 -6.70
N LEU A 46 -5.11 1.89 -6.31
CA LEU A 46 -5.50 1.50 -4.95
C LEU A 46 -4.57 2.09 -3.89
N ARG A 47 -3.25 2.04 -4.14
CA ARG A 47 -2.28 2.68 -3.25
C ARG A 47 -2.50 4.20 -3.14
N ALA A 48 -2.84 4.86 -4.24
CA ALA A 48 -3.17 6.29 -4.21
C ALA A 48 -4.42 6.57 -3.36
N LEU A 49 -5.48 5.78 -3.51
CA LEU A 49 -6.68 5.90 -2.69
C LEU A 49 -6.39 5.64 -1.21
N ASP A 50 -5.62 4.59 -0.87
CA ASP A 50 -5.16 4.30 0.49
C ASP A 50 -4.42 5.51 1.11
N LEU A 51 -3.52 6.15 0.34
CA LEU A 51 -2.78 7.34 0.80
C LEU A 51 -3.69 8.55 1.01
N LEU A 52 -4.66 8.76 0.12
CA LEU A 52 -5.64 9.84 0.26
C LEU A 52 -6.52 9.63 1.50
N ALA A 53 -6.95 8.42 1.77
CA ALA A 53 -7.71 8.07 2.97
C ALA A 53 -6.89 8.33 4.26
N ALA A 54 -5.62 7.91 4.26
CA ALA A 54 -4.75 8.04 5.43
C ALA A 54 -4.39 9.49 5.80
N HIS A 55 -4.43 10.40 4.80
CA HIS A 55 -3.96 11.79 4.97
C HIS A 55 -5.06 12.85 4.83
N GLY A 56 -6.32 12.47 4.57
CA GLY A 56 -7.44 13.39 4.38
C GLY A 56 -7.34 14.26 3.12
N GLY A 57 -6.40 13.93 2.23
CA GLY A 57 -6.07 14.63 1.00
C GLY A 57 -4.59 14.95 0.88
N LEU A 58 -4.09 15.04 -0.35
CA LEU A 58 -2.68 15.31 -0.67
C LEU A 58 -2.57 16.22 -1.90
N ARG A 59 -1.49 16.99 -1.99
CA ARG A 59 -1.10 17.65 -3.25
C ARG A 59 -0.68 16.60 -4.28
N ILE A 60 -0.87 16.88 -5.57
CA ILE A 60 -0.55 15.90 -6.63
C ILE A 60 0.92 15.48 -6.58
N GLY A 61 1.86 16.43 -6.38
CA GLY A 61 3.28 16.11 -6.23
C GLY A 61 3.58 15.24 -5.02
N GLU A 62 2.96 15.51 -3.86
CA GLU A 62 3.11 14.67 -2.67
C GLU A 62 2.55 13.25 -2.89
N LEU A 63 1.44 13.15 -3.62
CA LEU A 63 0.86 11.87 -3.99
C LEU A 63 1.79 11.11 -4.94
N ALA A 64 2.38 11.80 -5.94
CA ALA A 64 3.35 11.25 -6.88
C ALA A 64 4.55 10.63 -6.15
N ASP A 65 5.18 11.40 -5.26
CA ASP A 65 6.32 10.96 -4.46
C ASP A 65 6.00 9.72 -3.62
N ARG A 66 4.86 9.73 -2.91
CA ARG A 66 4.45 8.63 -2.03
C ARG A 66 4.05 7.37 -2.77
N VAL A 67 3.45 7.51 -3.96
CA VAL A 67 3.10 6.39 -4.84
C VAL A 67 4.34 5.86 -5.56
N GLY A 68 5.35 6.70 -5.79
CA GLY A 68 6.58 6.37 -6.51
C GLY A 68 6.42 6.47 -8.03
N VAL A 69 5.72 7.52 -8.51
CA VAL A 69 5.52 7.82 -9.93
C VAL A 69 5.90 9.27 -10.21
N ASP A 70 6.07 9.63 -11.49
CA ASP A 70 6.27 11.01 -11.90
C ASP A 70 4.96 11.83 -11.85
N ASP A 71 5.07 13.18 -11.82
CA ASP A 71 3.93 14.09 -11.70
C ASP A 71 2.92 13.95 -12.85
N THR A 72 3.40 13.66 -14.07
CA THR A 72 2.53 13.46 -15.24
C THR A 72 1.70 12.19 -15.07
N THR A 73 2.31 11.11 -14.60
CA THR A 73 1.64 9.85 -14.30
C THR A 73 0.65 10.02 -13.15
N ALA A 74 1.02 10.76 -12.09
CA ALA A 74 0.14 11.07 -10.98
C ALA A 74 -1.08 11.89 -11.44
N THR A 75 -0.87 12.92 -12.28
CA THR A 75 -1.94 13.73 -12.82
C THR A 75 -2.96 12.89 -13.60
N ARG A 76 -2.48 12.04 -14.53
CA ARG A 76 -3.36 11.13 -15.30
C ARG A 76 -4.08 10.11 -14.41
N MET A 77 -3.40 9.67 -13.36
CA MET A 77 -4.01 8.76 -12.37
C MET A 77 -5.15 9.45 -11.63
N VAL A 78 -4.96 10.68 -11.19
CA VAL A 78 -5.98 11.51 -10.54
C VAL A 78 -7.16 11.76 -11.48
N ASP A 79 -6.90 12.16 -12.73
CA ASP A 79 -7.95 12.34 -13.74
C ASP A 79 -8.83 11.08 -13.86
N ARG A 80 -8.17 9.91 -13.87
CA ARG A 80 -8.90 8.64 -13.96
C ARG A 80 -9.67 8.30 -12.69
N LEU A 81 -9.19 8.69 -11.51
CA LEU A 81 -9.93 8.51 -10.26
C LEU A 81 -11.13 9.47 -10.17
N GLU A 82 -11.00 10.69 -10.70
CA GLU A 82 -12.12 11.63 -10.84
C GLU A 82 -13.19 11.10 -11.82
N GLU A 83 -12.78 10.59 -12.99
CA GLU A 83 -13.72 9.96 -13.93
C GLU A 83 -14.47 8.75 -13.34
N LEU A 84 -13.85 8.06 -12.39
CA LEU A 84 -14.48 6.96 -11.67
C LEU A 84 -15.35 7.42 -10.49
N GLY A 85 -15.37 8.72 -10.19
CA GLY A 85 -16.10 9.29 -9.06
C GLY A 85 -15.47 9.00 -7.70
N LEU A 86 -14.21 8.52 -7.64
CA LEU A 86 -13.56 8.05 -6.40
C LEU A 86 -12.70 9.13 -5.73
N ALA A 87 -12.29 10.13 -6.49
CA ALA A 87 -11.52 11.26 -5.98
C ALA A 87 -12.03 12.56 -6.60
N ARG A 88 -11.67 13.65 -5.98
CA ARG A 88 -11.97 15.02 -6.49
C ARG A 88 -10.80 15.94 -6.19
N ARG A 89 -10.59 16.90 -7.06
CA ARG A 89 -9.71 18.05 -6.76
C ARG A 89 -10.43 19.03 -5.84
N GLY A 90 -9.71 19.59 -4.88
CA GLY A 90 -10.26 20.53 -3.92
C GLY A 90 -9.18 21.18 -3.06
N ALA A 91 -9.59 22.02 -2.13
CA ALA A 91 -8.67 22.61 -1.16
C ALA A 91 -8.14 21.54 -0.20
N VAL A 92 -6.83 21.56 0.07
CA VAL A 92 -6.24 20.69 1.10
C VAL A 92 -6.55 21.26 2.47
N GLU A 93 -6.88 20.41 3.42
CA GLU A 93 -7.08 20.81 4.82
C GLU A 93 -5.82 21.50 5.36
N GLY A 94 -6.00 22.71 5.91
CA GLY A 94 -4.87 23.53 6.40
C GLY A 94 -4.25 24.50 5.39
N ASP A 95 -4.48 24.36 4.07
CA ASP A 95 -4.02 25.32 3.07
C ASP A 95 -5.07 25.55 1.95
N ARG A 96 -5.92 26.54 2.17
CA ARG A 96 -6.98 26.91 1.21
C ARG A 96 -6.47 27.39 -0.16
N ARG A 97 -5.17 27.65 -0.32
CA ARG A 97 -4.56 28.11 -1.59
C ARG A 97 -3.99 26.96 -2.39
N ALA A 98 -3.79 25.79 -1.78
CA ALA A 98 -3.25 24.61 -2.45
C ALA A 98 -4.39 23.74 -2.97
N ILE A 99 -4.37 23.49 -4.27
CA ILE A 99 -5.25 22.50 -4.89
C ILE A 99 -4.63 21.12 -4.63
N GLY A 100 -5.39 20.27 -3.97
CA GLY A 100 -5.02 18.88 -3.73
C GLY A 100 -6.07 17.93 -4.26
N VAL A 101 -5.90 16.67 -3.93
CA VAL A 101 -6.80 15.56 -4.25
C VAL A 101 -7.32 14.98 -2.96
N GLN A 102 -8.62 14.75 -2.88
CA GLN A 102 -9.31 14.13 -1.76
C GLN A 102 -10.19 12.99 -2.26
N LEU A 103 -10.53 12.07 -1.39
CA LEU A 103 -11.56 11.07 -1.71
C LEU A 103 -12.94 11.74 -1.80
N THR A 104 -13.82 11.13 -2.59
CA THR A 104 -15.26 11.32 -2.50
C THR A 104 -15.83 10.36 -1.45
N GLU A 105 -17.11 10.49 -1.12
CA GLU A 105 -17.81 9.54 -0.26
C GLU A 105 -17.75 8.11 -0.82
N GLU A 106 -17.97 7.97 -2.13
CA GLU A 106 -17.84 6.68 -2.83
C GLU A 106 -16.39 6.15 -2.79
N GLY A 107 -15.41 7.04 -2.84
CA GLY A 107 -14.00 6.68 -2.68
C GLY A 107 -13.69 6.17 -1.29
N GLU A 108 -14.22 6.80 -0.25
CA GLU A 108 -14.05 6.41 1.15
C GLU A 108 -14.71 5.05 1.43
N GLU A 109 -15.95 4.85 0.95
CA GLU A 109 -16.66 3.57 1.07
C GLU A 109 -15.89 2.44 0.40
N LEU A 110 -15.40 2.68 -0.82
CA LEU A 110 -14.59 1.71 -1.56
C LEU A 110 -13.31 1.35 -0.82
N VAL A 111 -12.54 2.34 -0.34
CA VAL A 111 -11.30 2.09 0.41
C VAL A 111 -11.59 1.32 1.68
N SER A 112 -12.67 1.67 2.40
CA SER A 112 -13.07 0.98 3.63
C SER A 112 -13.40 -0.49 3.35
N GLY A 113 -14.11 -0.80 2.27
CA GLY A 113 -14.40 -2.17 1.83
C GLY A 113 -13.13 -2.94 1.48
N VAL A 114 -12.22 -2.32 0.72
CA VAL A 114 -10.92 -2.89 0.34
C VAL A 114 -10.08 -3.21 1.59
N LEU A 115 -10.04 -2.30 2.55
CA LEU A 115 -9.30 -2.50 3.80
C LEU A 115 -9.89 -3.64 4.63
N ALA A 116 -11.22 -3.72 4.74
CA ALA A 116 -11.89 -4.79 5.47
C ALA A 116 -11.61 -6.17 4.86
N GLN A 117 -11.68 -6.30 3.54
CA GLN A 117 -11.37 -7.57 2.85
C GLN A 117 -9.90 -7.95 3.00
N ARG A 118 -8.98 -6.99 2.89
CA ARG A 118 -7.55 -7.21 3.13
C ARG A 118 -7.29 -7.64 4.58
N GLN A 119 -7.97 -7.02 5.53
CA GLN A 119 -7.87 -7.40 6.94
C GLN A 119 -8.35 -8.83 7.17
N GLN A 120 -9.49 -9.22 6.58
CA GLN A 120 -10.01 -10.58 6.67
C GLN A 120 -9.02 -11.60 6.08
N PHE A 121 -8.43 -11.31 4.92
CA PHE A 121 -7.39 -12.17 4.35
C PHE A 121 -6.22 -12.39 5.31
N PHE A 122 -5.73 -11.33 5.97
CA PHE A 122 -4.65 -11.49 6.96
C PHE A 122 -5.10 -12.20 8.24
N VAL A 123 -6.37 -12.06 8.64
CA VAL A 123 -6.94 -12.88 9.73
C VAL A 123 -6.85 -14.35 9.38
N ASP A 124 -7.22 -14.74 8.17
CA ASP A 124 -7.18 -16.13 7.71
C ASP A 124 -5.74 -16.66 7.65
N VAL A 125 -4.79 -15.85 7.17
CA VAL A 125 -3.36 -16.20 7.18
C VAL A 125 -2.85 -16.39 8.62
N LEU A 126 -3.12 -15.45 9.52
CA LEU A 126 -2.71 -15.53 10.92
C LEU A 126 -3.37 -16.70 11.66
N ALA A 127 -4.56 -17.12 11.26
CA ALA A 127 -5.25 -18.26 11.85
C ALA A 127 -4.50 -19.58 11.66
N THR A 128 -3.62 -19.67 10.65
CA THR A 128 -2.77 -20.86 10.42
C THR A 128 -1.59 -21.00 11.37
N LEU A 129 -1.29 -19.95 12.14
CA LEU A 129 -0.17 -19.87 13.08
C LEU A 129 -0.66 -20.07 14.52
N ASP A 130 0.23 -20.48 15.43
CA ASP A 130 -0.07 -20.47 16.85
C ASP A 130 -0.07 -19.02 17.44
N PRO A 131 -0.62 -18.80 18.64
CA PRO A 131 -0.75 -17.46 19.22
C PRO A 131 0.58 -16.71 19.36
N ASP A 132 1.66 -17.41 19.73
CA ASP A 132 2.97 -16.78 19.93
C ASP A 132 3.62 -16.44 18.59
N GLU A 133 3.49 -17.30 17.60
CA GLU A 133 3.95 -17.07 16.22
C GLU A 133 3.25 -15.87 15.57
N ARG A 134 1.94 -15.68 15.82
CA ARG A 134 1.19 -14.49 15.34
C ARG A 134 1.81 -13.21 15.83
N VAL A 135 2.02 -13.10 17.13
CA VAL A 135 2.61 -11.93 17.78
C VAL A 135 4.03 -11.70 17.28
N GLN A 136 4.82 -12.78 17.17
CA GLN A 136 6.20 -12.71 16.69
C GLN A 136 6.27 -12.26 15.22
N LEU A 137 5.42 -12.78 14.35
CA LEU A 137 5.36 -12.40 12.95
C LEU A 137 5.07 -10.89 12.78
N VAL A 138 4.04 -10.38 13.46
CA VAL A 138 3.70 -8.94 13.41
C VAL A 138 4.88 -8.10 13.90
N ARG A 139 5.43 -8.39 15.07
CA ARG A 139 6.56 -7.66 15.65
C ARG A 139 7.80 -7.66 14.76
N LEU A 140 8.14 -8.80 14.16
CA LEU A 140 9.31 -8.91 13.28
C LEU A 140 9.08 -8.18 11.96
N THR A 141 7.86 -8.21 11.43
CA THR A 141 7.49 -7.47 10.22
C THR A 141 7.57 -5.96 10.44
N GLU A 142 7.06 -5.45 11.55
CA GLU A 142 7.18 -4.03 11.93
C GLU A 142 8.65 -3.59 12.02
N LYS A 143 9.47 -4.39 12.72
CA LYS A 143 10.91 -4.11 12.86
C LYS A 143 11.64 -4.13 11.52
N ALA A 144 11.32 -5.09 10.65
CA ALA A 144 11.90 -5.18 9.31
C ALA A 144 11.49 -3.99 8.43
N THR A 145 10.22 -3.59 8.49
CA THR A 145 9.70 -2.42 7.76
C THR A 145 10.42 -1.14 8.16
N LEU A 146 10.60 -0.90 9.47
CA LEU A 146 11.35 0.26 9.95
C LEU A 146 12.81 0.26 9.45
N ALA A 147 13.48 -0.89 9.52
CA ALA A 147 14.86 -1.03 9.03
C ALA A 147 14.97 -0.79 7.52
N LEU A 148 13.98 -1.24 6.73
CA LEU A 148 13.91 -1.00 5.29
C LEU A 148 13.73 0.49 4.97
N HIS A 149 12.84 1.19 5.68
CA HIS A 149 12.66 2.64 5.51
C HIS A 149 13.96 3.41 5.78
N THR A 150 14.65 3.09 6.88
CA THR A 150 15.93 3.74 7.21
C THR A 150 16.99 3.50 6.13
N ARG A 151 17.12 2.26 5.68
CA ARG A 151 18.09 1.89 4.64
C ARG A 151 17.77 2.50 3.27
N SER A 152 16.48 2.54 2.91
CA SER A 152 16.03 3.18 1.67
C SER A 152 16.38 4.67 1.65
N ALA A 153 16.14 5.38 2.76
CA ALA A 153 16.47 6.80 2.89
C ALA A 153 17.99 7.05 2.76
N GLU A 154 18.82 6.19 3.36
CA GLU A 154 20.30 6.27 3.25
C GLU A 154 20.81 6.05 1.81
N LEU A 155 20.13 5.21 1.03
CA LEU A 155 20.52 4.94 -0.37
C LEU A 155 20.14 6.09 -1.31
N VAL A 156 19.02 6.75 -1.06
CA VAL A 156 18.54 7.89 -1.86
C VAL A 156 19.35 9.16 -1.56
N ALA A 157 19.91 9.29 -0.34
CA ALA A 157 20.70 10.44 0.07
C ALA A 157 22.17 10.42 -0.42
N ARG A 158 22.59 9.37 -1.15
CA ARG A 158 23.94 9.23 -1.74
C ARG A 158 23.95 9.59 -3.21
#